data_6882ba5c3a5a2acc56a3174324f31b5d
#
_entry.id   6882ba5c3a5a2acc56a3174324f31b5d
#
_cell.length_a   1.000
_cell.length_b   1.000
_cell.length_c   1.000
_cell.angle_alpha   90.00
_cell.angle_beta   90.00
_cell.angle_gamma   90.00
#
_symmetry.space_group_name_H-M   'P 1'
#
loop_
_entity.id
_entity.type
_entity.pdbx_description
1 polymer ?
#
loop_
_entity_poly.entity_id
_entity_poly.type
_entity_poly.pdbx_seq_one_letter_code
_entity_poly.pdbx_strand_id
1 'polypeptide(L)'
;MNHIPRFQGSGLSVSLGLLFAAGAFAADDERDRWNARLDGEINGLTTQIEKSPRSVDLLSRRGDAFFFRGKFADAVTDFESMVTLQPDLETSHWRKGIAYFYAKRYADAAKQFENYHSFDNVDRENGIWRYLSQAKALGREKARQGLLKYEKDDREPFPDVYRLFAGDLTADELLARVDRAGVAPSERQKRLFYAELYIGLNEFVEGRIDSAETHLTEAVKNDWGAKARGGPGWMWQVARVHRDLLVDERMNRE
;
A
#
# COMPACT_ATOMS: atom_id res chain seq x y z
N MET A 1 -60.85 27.06 27.15
CA MET A 1 -60.82 26.58 25.76
C MET A 1 -59.56 27.07 25.13
N ASN A 2 -58.47 26.31 25.22
CA ASN A 2 -57.21 26.66 24.58
C ASN A 2 -56.78 25.50 23.65
N HIS A 3 -56.83 25.77 22.35
CA HIS A 3 -56.34 24.88 21.29
C HIS A 3 -54.83 24.95 21.22
N ILE A 4 -54.14 23.80 21.38
CA ILE A 4 -52.71 23.61 21.09
C ILE A 4 -52.62 22.93 19.70
N PRO A 5 -51.91 23.48 18.72
CA PRO A 5 -51.66 22.79 17.43
C PRO A 5 -50.58 21.73 17.58
N ARG A 6 -50.89 20.50 17.10
CA ARG A 6 -49.92 19.42 16.91
C ARG A 6 -49.00 19.75 15.73
N PHE A 7 -47.70 19.83 15.97
CA PHE A 7 -46.70 19.77 14.91
C PHE A 7 -46.50 18.31 14.50
N GLN A 8 -46.85 18.01 13.26
CA GLN A 8 -46.40 16.79 12.59
C GLN A 8 -44.99 17.01 12.06
N GLY A 9 -44.00 16.31 12.67
CA GLY A 9 -42.66 16.16 12.11
C GLY A 9 -42.63 14.96 11.17
N SER A 10 -42.62 15.20 9.89
CA SER A 10 -42.45 14.16 8.88
C SER A 10 -41.07 14.29 8.20
N GLY A 11 -40.25 13.25 8.30
CA GLY A 11 -39.50 12.75 7.17
C GLY A 11 -38.22 13.49 6.75
N LEU A 12 -37.08 13.14 7.36
CA LEU A 12 -35.78 13.39 6.77
C LEU A 12 -34.75 12.27 7.16
N SER A 13 -35.09 11.01 6.92
CA SER A 13 -34.21 9.88 7.23
C SER A 13 -33.91 8.95 6.04
N VAL A 14 -34.47 9.22 4.85
CA VAL A 14 -34.34 8.27 3.72
C VAL A 14 -33.21 8.63 2.75
N SER A 15 -32.73 9.87 2.73
CA SER A 15 -31.78 10.33 1.69
C SER A 15 -30.31 9.93 1.96
N LEU A 16 -29.90 9.70 3.18
CA LEU A 16 -28.51 9.43 3.51
C LEU A 16 -28.11 7.97 3.19
N GLY A 17 -28.99 7.01 3.43
CA GLY A 17 -28.76 5.59 3.14
C GLY A 17 -28.62 5.27 1.64
N LEU A 18 -29.35 5.98 0.79
CA LEU A 18 -29.29 5.80 -0.68
C LEU A 18 -27.99 6.33 -1.31
N LEU A 19 -27.40 7.38 -0.75
CA LEU A 19 -26.12 7.93 -1.22
C LEU A 19 -24.93 7.04 -0.84
N PHE A 20 -24.95 6.42 0.33
CA PHE A 20 -23.94 5.44 0.74
C PHE A 20 -23.99 4.15 -0.08
N ALA A 21 -25.18 3.63 -0.36
CA ALA A 21 -25.34 2.44 -1.18
C ALA A 21 -24.90 2.67 -2.63
N ALA A 22 -25.24 3.81 -3.24
CA ALA A 22 -24.85 4.14 -4.61
C ALA A 22 -23.31 4.31 -4.74
N GLY A 23 -22.66 4.86 -3.74
CA GLY A 23 -21.19 4.99 -3.71
C GLY A 23 -20.48 3.65 -3.59
N ALA A 24 -20.99 2.72 -2.78
CA ALA A 24 -20.44 1.38 -2.63
C ALA A 24 -20.57 0.56 -3.93
N PHE A 25 -21.74 0.57 -4.58
CA PHE A 25 -21.94 -0.11 -5.87
C PHE A 25 -21.03 0.42 -6.99
N ALA A 26 -20.77 1.74 -7.03
CA ALA A 26 -19.87 2.32 -8.01
C ALA A 26 -18.41 1.93 -7.78
N ALA A 27 -17.99 1.83 -6.54
CA ALA A 27 -16.63 1.40 -6.17
C ALA A 27 -16.39 -0.09 -6.48
N ASP A 28 -17.38 -0.95 -6.24
CA ASP A 28 -17.32 -2.37 -6.57
C ASP A 28 -17.24 -2.59 -8.09
N ASP A 29 -18.05 -1.87 -8.89
CA ASP A 29 -18.02 -1.95 -10.36
C ASP A 29 -16.67 -1.45 -10.94
N GLU A 30 -16.05 -0.44 -10.35
CA GLU A 30 -14.71 0.02 -10.75
C GLU A 30 -13.65 -1.03 -10.41
N ARG A 31 -13.70 -1.63 -9.23
CA ARG A 31 -12.79 -2.70 -8.80
C ARG A 31 -12.92 -3.93 -9.69
N ASP A 32 -14.13 -4.32 -10.07
CA ASP A 32 -14.37 -5.46 -10.94
C ASP A 32 -13.82 -5.21 -12.35
N ARG A 33 -14.03 -4.02 -12.91
CA ARG A 33 -13.42 -3.64 -14.19
C ARG A 33 -11.89 -3.66 -14.15
N TRP A 34 -11.32 -3.18 -13.04
CA TRP A 34 -9.87 -3.21 -12.82
C TRP A 34 -9.36 -4.65 -12.78
N ASN A 35 -10.02 -5.51 -12.02
CA ASN A 35 -9.68 -6.91 -11.88
C ASN A 35 -9.79 -7.67 -13.21
N ALA A 36 -10.85 -7.45 -13.98
CA ALA A 36 -11.02 -8.05 -15.31
C ALA A 36 -9.90 -7.63 -16.28
N ARG A 37 -9.47 -6.37 -16.23
CA ARG A 37 -8.32 -5.89 -17.02
C ARG A 37 -7.02 -6.58 -16.64
N LEU A 38 -6.75 -6.72 -15.34
CA LEU A 38 -5.56 -7.43 -14.85
C LEU A 38 -5.57 -8.92 -15.23
N ASP A 39 -6.72 -9.59 -15.12
CA ASP A 39 -6.86 -10.99 -15.53
C ASP A 39 -6.59 -11.14 -17.05
N GLY A 40 -7.05 -10.21 -17.88
CA GLY A 40 -6.73 -10.17 -19.31
C GLY A 40 -5.22 -9.96 -19.58
N GLU A 41 -4.57 -9.07 -18.85
CA GLU A 41 -3.13 -8.82 -18.94
C GLU A 41 -2.32 -10.06 -18.54
N ILE A 42 -2.67 -10.70 -17.41
CA ILE A 42 -2.04 -11.94 -16.94
C ILE A 42 -2.12 -13.04 -18.01
N ASN A 43 -3.30 -13.26 -18.60
CA ASN A 43 -3.49 -14.26 -19.63
C ASN A 43 -2.63 -13.97 -20.88
N GLY A 44 -2.60 -12.72 -21.33
CA GLY A 44 -1.78 -12.29 -22.47
C GLY A 44 -0.28 -12.48 -22.21
N LEU A 45 0.20 -12.11 -21.02
CA LEU A 45 1.59 -12.28 -20.61
C LEU A 45 1.95 -13.77 -20.47
N THR A 46 1.04 -14.59 -19.95
CA THR A 46 1.23 -16.05 -19.84
C THR A 46 1.47 -16.68 -21.21
N THR A 47 0.65 -16.35 -22.21
CA THR A 47 0.85 -16.82 -23.59
C THR A 47 2.18 -16.36 -24.20
N GLN A 48 2.66 -15.17 -23.84
CA GLN A 48 3.98 -14.68 -24.30
C GLN A 48 5.13 -15.42 -23.59
N ILE A 49 5.00 -15.72 -22.30
CA ILE A 49 5.99 -16.46 -21.52
C ILE A 49 6.10 -17.91 -22.02
N GLU A 50 5.01 -18.55 -22.42
CA GLU A 50 5.06 -19.89 -23.06
C GLU A 50 5.98 -19.91 -24.30
N LYS A 51 6.02 -18.82 -25.05
CA LYS A 51 6.89 -18.67 -26.24
C LYS A 51 8.30 -18.19 -25.89
N SER A 52 8.47 -17.54 -24.74
CA SER A 52 9.73 -16.94 -24.31
C SER A 52 9.94 -17.14 -22.80
N PRO A 53 10.12 -18.39 -22.31
CA PRO A 53 10.06 -18.73 -20.89
C PRO A 53 11.21 -18.17 -20.05
N ARG A 54 12.26 -17.66 -20.68
CA ARG A 54 13.41 -17.03 -20.00
C ARG A 54 13.40 -15.51 -20.09
N SER A 55 12.29 -14.89 -20.48
CA SER A 55 12.16 -13.44 -20.55
C SER A 55 11.91 -12.83 -19.18
N VAL A 56 12.94 -12.23 -18.58
CA VAL A 56 12.86 -11.53 -17.29
C VAL A 56 11.85 -10.37 -17.35
N ASP A 57 11.74 -9.67 -18.48
CA ASP A 57 10.75 -8.59 -18.65
C ASP A 57 9.32 -9.10 -18.59
N LEU A 58 8.99 -10.19 -19.28
CA LEU A 58 7.65 -10.76 -19.25
C LEU A 58 7.28 -11.29 -17.85
N LEU A 59 8.22 -11.95 -17.16
CA LEU A 59 8.04 -12.39 -15.78
C LEU A 59 7.84 -11.19 -14.86
N SER A 60 8.65 -10.13 -15.01
CA SER A 60 8.50 -8.89 -14.23
C SER A 60 7.10 -8.29 -14.36
N ARG A 61 6.61 -8.17 -15.58
CA ARG A 61 5.29 -7.59 -15.87
C ARG A 61 4.16 -8.48 -15.37
N ARG A 62 4.26 -9.80 -15.53
CA ARG A 62 3.24 -10.72 -15.03
C ARG A 62 3.24 -10.78 -13.49
N GLY A 63 4.39 -10.77 -12.86
CA GLY A 63 4.53 -10.67 -11.41
C GLY A 63 3.88 -9.39 -10.85
N ASP A 64 4.07 -8.23 -11.50
CA ASP A 64 3.39 -7.00 -11.14
C ASP A 64 1.86 -7.13 -11.30
N ALA A 65 1.38 -7.68 -12.41
CA ALA A 65 -0.04 -7.88 -12.66
C ALA A 65 -0.67 -8.86 -11.64
N PHE A 66 0.01 -9.95 -11.31
CA PHE A 66 -0.40 -10.86 -10.24
C PHE A 66 -0.49 -10.16 -8.89
N PHE A 67 0.52 -9.37 -8.53
CA PHE A 67 0.51 -8.61 -7.28
C PHE A 67 -0.68 -7.64 -7.23
N PHE A 68 -0.88 -6.84 -8.26
CA PHE A 68 -1.98 -5.88 -8.34
C PHE A 68 -3.36 -6.54 -8.35
N ARG A 69 -3.44 -7.80 -8.78
CA ARG A 69 -4.66 -8.63 -8.75
C ARG A 69 -4.90 -9.29 -7.38
N GLY A 70 -3.95 -9.20 -6.45
CA GLY A 70 -4.00 -9.89 -5.16
C GLY A 70 -3.56 -11.35 -5.20
N LYS A 71 -2.98 -11.82 -6.32
CA LYS A 71 -2.43 -13.17 -6.50
C LYS A 71 -0.97 -13.21 -6.05
N PHE A 72 -0.73 -13.02 -4.74
CA PHE A 72 0.61 -12.77 -4.21
C PHE A 72 1.57 -13.95 -4.34
N ALA A 73 1.09 -15.19 -4.20
CA ALA A 73 1.92 -16.37 -4.36
C ALA A 73 2.43 -16.51 -5.81
N ASP A 74 1.57 -16.19 -6.79
CA ASP A 74 1.95 -16.22 -8.21
C ASP A 74 2.96 -15.10 -8.52
N ALA A 75 2.77 -13.90 -7.95
CA ALA A 75 3.72 -12.80 -8.07
C ALA A 75 5.11 -13.19 -7.51
N VAL A 76 5.15 -13.83 -6.35
CA VAL A 76 6.39 -14.35 -5.75
C VAL A 76 7.07 -15.34 -6.69
N THR A 77 6.32 -16.28 -7.27
CA THR A 77 6.87 -17.27 -8.21
C THR A 77 7.55 -16.62 -9.41
N ASP A 78 6.92 -15.61 -9.99
CA ASP A 78 7.51 -14.87 -11.12
C ASP A 78 8.77 -14.10 -10.70
N PHE A 79 8.74 -13.40 -9.57
CA PHE A 79 9.89 -12.65 -9.08
C PHE A 79 11.06 -13.54 -8.65
N GLU A 80 10.81 -14.72 -8.06
CA GLU A 80 11.85 -15.71 -7.78
C GLU A 80 12.45 -16.28 -9.08
N SER A 81 11.62 -16.49 -10.11
CA SER A 81 12.05 -16.95 -11.44
C SER A 81 12.96 -15.90 -12.11
N MET A 82 12.63 -14.61 -11.98
CA MET A 82 13.50 -13.52 -12.48
C MET A 82 14.89 -13.59 -11.87
N VAL A 83 14.98 -13.74 -10.53
CA VAL A 83 16.26 -13.84 -9.82
C VAL A 83 17.02 -15.11 -10.22
N THR A 84 16.32 -16.24 -10.42
CA THR A 84 16.94 -17.46 -10.93
C THR A 84 17.56 -17.27 -12.30
N LEU A 85 16.92 -16.51 -13.18
CA LEU A 85 17.41 -16.20 -14.53
C LEU A 85 18.50 -15.13 -14.54
N GLN A 86 18.43 -14.18 -13.61
CA GLN A 86 19.34 -13.05 -13.47
C GLN A 86 19.66 -12.81 -11.99
N PRO A 87 20.67 -13.54 -11.42
CA PRO A 87 21.00 -13.49 -10.00
C PRO A 87 21.38 -12.10 -9.46
N ASP A 88 21.90 -11.22 -10.29
CA ASP A 88 22.26 -9.85 -9.92
C ASP A 88 21.06 -9.03 -9.44
N LEU A 89 19.83 -9.45 -9.75
CA LEU A 89 18.60 -8.83 -9.24
C LEU A 89 18.35 -9.12 -7.75
N GLU A 90 18.95 -10.17 -7.17
CA GLU A 90 18.65 -10.65 -5.81
C GLU A 90 18.65 -9.53 -4.79
N THR A 91 19.70 -8.72 -4.76
CA THR A 91 19.88 -7.69 -3.75
C THR A 91 18.92 -6.51 -3.93
N SER A 92 18.66 -6.09 -5.18
CA SER A 92 17.90 -4.87 -5.51
C SER A 92 16.41 -5.08 -5.75
N HIS A 93 15.89 -6.31 -5.64
CA HIS A 93 14.52 -6.65 -6.04
C HIS A 93 13.50 -6.34 -4.92
N TRP A 94 13.28 -5.05 -4.62
CA TRP A 94 12.34 -4.60 -3.58
C TRP A 94 10.89 -5.08 -3.79
N ARG A 95 10.40 -5.19 -5.06
CA ARG A 95 9.06 -5.71 -5.36
C ARG A 95 8.87 -7.15 -4.90
N LYS A 96 9.91 -7.99 -5.00
CA LYS A 96 9.90 -9.36 -4.45
C LYS A 96 9.74 -9.32 -2.93
N GLY A 97 10.43 -8.41 -2.24
CA GLY A 97 10.30 -8.22 -0.80
C GLY A 97 8.88 -7.85 -0.38
N ILE A 98 8.24 -6.93 -1.10
CA ILE A 98 6.84 -6.56 -0.84
C ILE A 98 5.90 -7.74 -1.17
N ALA A 99 6.12 -8.46 -2.28
CA ALA A 99 5.32 -9.64 -2.61
C ALA A 99 5.41 -10.73 -1.52
N TYR A 100 6.59 -10.97 -0.95
CA TYR A 100 6.75 -11.86 0.21
C TYR A 100 5.90 -11.42 1.41
N PHE A 101 5.89 -10.12 1.73
CA PHE A 101 5.07 -9.58 2.82
C PHE A 101 3.58 -9.93 2.63
N TYR A 102 3.03 -9.65 1.45
CA TYR A 102 1.63 -9.93 1.15
C TYR A 102 1.33 -11.44 1.00
N ALA A 103 2.30 -12.24 0.59
CA ALA A 103 2.21 -13.70 0.62
C ALA A 103 2.39 -14.29 2.05
N LYS A 104 2.47 -13.43 3.09
CA LYS A 104 2.67 -13.78 4.50
C LYS A 104 4.01 -14.50 4.77
N ARG A 105 4.95 -14.43 3.84
CA ARG A 105 6.33 -14.91 3.98
C ARG A 105 7.20 -13.84 4.66
N TYR A 106 6.83 -13.46 5.87
CA TYR A 106 7.39 -12.30 6.57
C TYR A 106 8.89 -12.39 6.84
N ALA A 107 9.40 -13.59 7.12
CA ALA A 107 10.84 -13.79 7.33
C ALA A 107 11.64 -13.55 6.04
N ASP A 108 11.13 -14.04 4.91
CA ASP A 108 11.74 -13.84 3.59
C ASP A 108 11.70 -12.36 3.19
N ALA A 109 10.56 -11.68 3.45
CA ALA A 109 10.42 -10.26 3.22
C ALA A 109 11.44 -9.44 4.04
N ALA A 110 11.54 -9.69 5.35
CA ALA A 110 12.50 -9.01 6.21
C ALA A 110 13.95 -9.22 5.73
N LYS A 111 14.27 -10.45 5.32
CA LYS A 111 15.61 -10.79 4.78
C LYS A 111 15.90 -10.09 3.46
N GLN A 112 14.92 -9.99 2.56
CA GLN A 112 15.06 -9.27 1.29
C GLN A 112 15.40 -7.79 1.52
N PHE A 113 14.71 -7.12 2.45
CA PHE A 113 14.96 -5.72 2.75
C PHE A 113 16.24 -5.49 3.57
N GLU A 114 16.67 -6.46 4.35
CA GLU A 114 18.00 -6.45 4.98
C GLU A 114 19.11 -6.54 3.93
N ASN A 115 18.97 -7.43 2.94
CA ASN A 115 19.90 -7.51 1.82
C ASN A 115 19.91 -6.22 0.99
N TYR A 116 18.72 -5.63 0.73
CA TYR A 116 18.61 -4.37 -0.01
C TYR A 116 19.35 -3.23 0.67
N HIS A 117 19.35 -3.17 2.00
CA HIS A 117 20.09 -2.15 2.75
C HIS A 117 21.60 -2.16 2.48
N SER A 118 22.17 -3.30 2.11
CA SER A 118 23.56 -3.38 1.65
C SER A 118 23.79 -2.80 0.25
N PHE A 119 22.72 -2.74 -0.57
CA PHE A 119 22.73 -2.14 -1.89
C PHE A 119 22.45 -0.63 -1.84
N ASP A 120 21.46 -0.22 -1.04
CA ASP A 120 21.08 1.18 -0.82
C ASP A 120 20.80 1.42 0.67
N ASN A 121 21.70 2.17 1.33
CA ASN A 121 21.63 2.50 2.75
C ASN A 121 21.09 3.93 3.00
N VAL A 122 20.48 4.54 2.00
CA VAL A 122 19.86 5.86 2.09
C VAL A 122 18.33 5.76 2.09
N ASP A 123 17.79 4.89 1.25
CA ASP A 123 16.34 4.72 1.06
C ASP A 123 15.66 4.12 2.30
N ARG A 124 14.99 4.97 3.08
CA ARG A 124 14.25 4.58 4.28
C ARG A 124 13.02 3.71 3.99
N GLU A 125 12.49 3.73 2.77
CA GLU A 125 11.39 2.83 2.38
C GLU A 125 11.74 1.36 2.62
N ASN A 126 12.98 0.98 2.35
CA ASN A 126 13.45 -0.38 2.58
C ASN A 126 13.47 -0.76 4.07
N GLY A 127 13.91 0.17 4.91
CA GLY A 127 13.89 0.00 6.37
C GLY A 127 12.47 -0.11 6.91
N ILE A 128 11.54 0.65 6.35
CA ILE A 128 10.10 0.58 6.71
C ILE A 128 9.53 -0.79 6.34
N TRP A 129 9.76 -1.29 5.14
CA TRP A 129 9.28 -2.61 4.72
C TRP A 129 9.91 -3.74 5.53
N ARG A 130 11.19 -3.61 5.93
CA ARG A 130 11.81 -4.54 6.86
C ARG A 130 11.10 -4.51 8.22
N TYR A 131 10.82 -3.31 8.76
CA TYR A 131 10.07 -3.15 10.01
C TYR A 131 8.68 -3.80 9.91
N LEU A 132 7.90 -3.49 8.88
CA LEU A 132 6.56 -4.06 8.68
C LEU A 132 6.60 -5.59 8.68
N SER A 133 7.59 -6.16 7.98
CA SER A 133 7.78 -7.61 7.91
C SER A 133 8.15 -8.21 9.27
N GLN A 134 9.05 -7.57 10.02
CA GLN A 134 9.43 -7.99 11.36
C GLN A 134 8.30 -7.82 12.37
N ALA A 135 7.49 -6.76 12.26
CA ALA A 135 6.35 -6.54 13.13
C ALA A 135 5.32 -7.68 13.02
N LYS A 136 5.11 -8.20 11.81
CA LYS A 136 4.24 -9.37 11.57
C LYS A 136 4.88 -10.69 12.00
N ALA A 137 6.20 -10.84 11.88
CA ALA A 137 6.90 -12.08 12.21
C ALA A 137 7.26 -12.21 13.70
N LEU A 138 7.69 -11.12 14.35
CA LEU A 138 8.33 -11.13 15.67
C LEU A 138 7.60 -10.27 16.71
N GLY A 139 6.62 -9.48 16.27
CA GLY A 139 5.95 -8.48 17.06
C GLY A 139 6.60 -7.09 16.98
N ARG A 140 5.80 -6.06 17.23
CA ARG A 140 6.13 -4.64 17.02
C ARG A 140 7.31 -4.15 17.84
N GLU A 141 7.40 -4.57 19.10
CA GLU A 141 8.49 -4.15 19.98
C GLU A 141 9.85 -4.60 19.47
N LYS A 142 9.99 -5.87 19.08
CA LYS A 142 11.22 -6.39 18.49
C LYS A 142 11.55 -5.74 17.15
N ALA A 143 10.53 -5.48 16.33
CA ALA A 143 10.71 -4.79 15.06
C ALA A 143 11.24 -3.36 15.26
N ARG A 144 10.73 -2.63 16.27
CA ARG A 144 11.17 -1.26 16.58
C ARG A 144 12.60 -1.23 17.12
N GLN A 145 12.97 -2.19 17.96
CA GLN A 145 14.36 -2.36 18.42
C GLN A 145 15.32 -2.69 17.27
N GLY A 146 14.82 -3.35 16.22
CA GLY A 146 15.58 -3.71 15.03
C GLY A 146 15.56 -2.67 13.90
N LEU A 147 15.01 -1.46 14.10
CA LEU A 147 15.01 -0.42 13.08
C LEU A 147 16.42 -0.10 12.59
N LEU A 148 16.59 -0.05 11.26
CA LEU A 148 17.86 0.29 10.64
C LEU A 148 18.21 1.75 10.91
N LYS A 149 19.50 2.02 11.08
CA LYS A 149 20.01 3.38 11.27
C LYS A 149 20.42 3.96 9.91
N TYR A 150 19.98 5.18 9.66
CA TYR A 150 20.30 5.94 8.46
C TYR A 150 21.06 7.20 8.83
N GLU A 151 22.23 7.40 8.25
CA GLU A 151 23.13 8.54 8.52
C GLU A 151 22.91 9.68 7.52
N LYS A 152 22.35 9.38 6.35
CA LYS A 152 22.12 10.33 5.27
C LYS A 152 20.64 10.68 5.16
N ASP A 153 20.37 11.89 4.71
CA ASP A 153 19.00 12.31 4.41
C ASP A 153 18.48 11.59 3.17
N ASP A 154 17.22 11.21 3.25
CA ASP A 154 16.42 10.69 2.17
C ASP A 154 15.49 11.80 1.63
N ARG A 155 14.78 11.50 0.55
CA ARG A 155 13.74 12.35 0.00
C ARG A 155 12.57 12.54 0.99
N GLU A 156 11.97 13.70 0.95
CA GLU A 156 10.78 13.97 1.75
C GLU A 156 9.54 13.17 1.24
N PRO A 157 8.68 12.69 2.15
CA PRO A 157 8.67 12.92 3.61
C PRO A 157 9.31 11.78 4.42
N PHE A 158 10.19 10.96 3.85
CA PHE A 158 10.69 9.74 4.47
C PHE A 158 11.44 9.91 5.79
N PRO A 159 12.18 11.00 6.06
CA PRO A 159 12.74 11.22 7.39
C PRO A 159 11.68 11.27 8.48
N ASP A 160 10.57 11.99 8.26
CA ASP A 160 9.47 12.08 9.22
C ASP A 160 8.60 10.79 9.23
N VAL A 161 8.37 10.15 8.09
CA VAL A 161 7.74 8.82 8.02
C VAL A 161 8.53 7.82 8.86
N TYR A 162 9.85 7.82 8.76
CA TYR A 162 10.69 6.89 9.54
C TYR A 162 10.58 7.14 11.05
N ARG A 163 10.45 8.38 11.48
CA ARG A 163 10.19 8.77 12.88
C ARG A 163 8.83 8.27 13.38
N LEU A 164 7.81 8.23 12.52
CA LEU A 164 6.52 7.61 12.85
C LEU A 164 6.72 6.12 13.20
N PHE A 165 7.46 5.37 12.40
CA PHE A 165 7.75 3.97 12.66
C PHE A 165 8.65 3.74 13.90
N ALA A 166 9.53 4.69 14.20
CA ALA A 166 10.31 4.70 15.44
C ALA A 166 9.45 4.97 16.69
N GLY A 167 8.29 5.60 16.53
CA GLY A 167 7.42 6.04 17.61
C GLY A 167 7.77 7.45 18.13
N ASP A 168 8.59 8.20 17.40
CA ASP A 168 9.05 9.55 17.73
C ASP A 168 8.16 10.65 17.13
N LEU A 169 7.16 10.27 16.33
CA LEU A 169 6.23 11.17 15.66
C LEU A 169 4.86 10.50 15.54
N THR A 170 3.79 11.26 15.72
CA THR A 170 2.42 10.81 15.48
C THR A 170 2.00 11.02 14.04
N ALA A 171 0.91 10.34 13.60
CA ALA A 171 0.31 10.55 12.28
C ALA A 171 -0.10 12.01 12.06
N ASP A 172 -0.78 12.63 13.04
CA ASP A 172 -1.24 14.02 12.97
C ASP A 172 -0.06 14.99 12.84
N GLU A 173 1.02 14.77 13.59
CA GLU A 173 2.22 15.60 13.50
C GLU A 173 2.90 15.47 12.14
N LEU A 174 2.97 14.25 11.56
CA LEU A 174 3.50 14.02 10.22
C LEU A 174 2.70 14.80 9.18
N LEU A 175 1.37 14.65 9.17
CA LEU A 175 0.50 15.36 8.22
C LEU A 175 0.61 16.89 8.40
N ALA A 176 0.62 17.37 9.64
CA ALA A 176 0.79 18.79 9.92
C ALA A 176 2.17 19.35 9.46
N ARG A 177 3.22 18.53 9.45
CA ARG A 177 4.53 18.92 8.89
C ARG A 177 4.49 19.03 7.37
N VAL A 178 3.84 18.06 6.71
CA VAL A 178 3.64 18.10 5.24
C VAL A 178 2.85 19.34 4.85
N ASP A 179 1.79 19.69 5.59
CA ASP A 179 0.96 20.86 5.32
C ASP A 179 1.71 22.18 5.48
N ARG A 180 2.58 22.28 6.47
CA ARG A 180 3.37 23.49 6.78
C ARG A 180 4.65 23.62 5.97
N ALA A 181 4.99 22.66 5.12
CA ALA A 181 6.29 22.62 4.43
C ALA A 181 6.54 23.76 3.43
N GLY A 182 5.52 24.54 3.04
CA GLY A 182 5.69 25.69 2.15
C GLY A 182 6.18 25.34 0.74
N VAL A 183 5.92 24.12 0.26
CA VAL A 183 6.37 23.61 -1.04
C VAL A 183 5.31 23.77 -2.12
N ALA A 184 5.72 23.60 -3.40
CA ALA A 184 4.80 23.61 -4.53
C ALA A 184 3.66 22.59 -4.37
N PRO A 185 2.44 22.85 -4.92
CA PRO A 185 1.29 21.98 -4.76
C PRO A 185 1.55 20.52 -5.19
N SER A 186 2.28 20.31 -6.28
CA SER A 186 2.63 18.95 -6.74
C SER A 186 3.54 18.20 -5.77
N GLU A 187 4.54 18.88 -5.19
CA GLU A 187 5.42 18.30 -4.18
C GLU A 187 4.64 18.01 -2.89
N ARG A 188 3.73 18.91 -2.49
CA ARG A 188 2.84 18.66 -1.35
C ARG A 188 1.98 17.42 -1.58
N GLN A 189 1.38 17.26 -2.76
CA GLN A 189 0.57 16.06 -3.09
C GLN A 189 1.41 14.79 -3.06
N LYS A 190 2.64 14.82 -3.55
CA LYS A 190 3.58 13.70 -3.46
C LYS A 190 3.87 13.33 -2.00
N ARG A 191 4.20 14.32 -1.15
CA ARG A 191 4.48 14.08 0.26
C ARG A 191 3.25 13.55 1.00
N LEU A 192 2.06 14.07 0.73
CA LEU A 192 0.80 13.58 1.28
C LEU A 192 0.53 12.12 0.87
N PHE A 193 0.73 11.78 -0.40
CA PHE A 193 0.57 10.41 -0.86
C PHE A 193 1.41 9.42 -0.03
N TYR A 194 2.70 9.71 0.12
CA TYR A 194 3.58 8.82 0.88
C TYR A 194 3.26 8.84 2.39
N ALA A 195 2.93 10.00 2.95
CA ALA A 195 2.54 10.10 4.35
C ALA A 195 1.29 9.23 4.62
N GLU A 196 0.23 9.40 3.85
CA GLU A 196 -1.01 8.64 3.99
C GLU A 196 -0.81 7.13 3.79
N LEU A 197 -0.05 6.73 2.77
CA LEU A 197 0.29 5.32 2.54
C LEU A 197 0.98 4.70 3.76
N TYR A 198 2.02 5.35 4.26
CA TYR A 198 2.83 4.77 5.34
C TYR A 198 2.20 4.93 6.72
N ILE A 199 1.38 5.94 6.96
CA ILE A 199 0.52 6.00 8.14
C ILE A 199 -0.44 4.79 8.09
N GLY A 200 -1.13 4.57 6.98
CA GLY A 200 -2.03 3.43 6.84
C GLY A 200 -1.37 2.08 7.10
N LEU A 201 -0.17 1.84 6.55
CA LEU A 201 0.59 0.62 6.80
C LEU A 201 1.06 0.50 8.27
N ASN A 202 1.43 1.61 8.92
CA ASN A 202 1.77 1.63 10.34
C ASN A 202 0.54 1.30 11.20
N GLU A 203 -0.60 1.94 10.93
CA GLU A 203 -1.87 1.69 11.63
C GLU A 203 -2.29 0.21 11.52
N PHE A 204 -2.12 -0.37 10.33
CA PHE A 204 -2.40 -1.80 10.11
C PHE A 204 -1.56 -2.72 11.01
N VAL A 205 -0.24 -2.53 11.08
CA VAL A 205 0.60 -3.38 11.93
C VAL A 205 0.44 -3.08 13.43
N GLU A 206 -0.04 -1.88 13.76
CA GLU A 206 -0.47 -1.49 15.10
C GLU A 206 -1.85 -2.06 15.49
N GLY A 207 -2.59 -2.66 14.55
CA GLY A 207 -3.91 -3.26 14.78
C GLY A 207 -5.06 -2.25 14.77
N ARG A 208 -4.83 -1.01 14.36
CA ARG A 208 -5.85 0.05 14.24
C ARG A 208 -6.46 0.04 12.84
N ILE A 209 -7.26 -0.97 12.54
CA ILE A 209 -7.72 -1.31 11.19
C ILE A 209 -8.55 -0.20 10.54
N ASP A 210 -9.48 0.43 11.26
CA ASP A 210 -10.33 1.49 10.72
C ASP A 210 -9.50 2.73 10.34
N SER A 211 -8.50 3.07 11.16
CA SER A 211 -7.54 4.13 10.87
C SER A 211 -6.68 3.78 9.65
N ALA A 212 -6.22 2.54 9.56
CA ALA A 212 -5.47 2.05 8.40
C ALA A 212 -6.27 2.18 7.11
N GLU A 213 -7.53 1.73 7.09
CA GLU A 213 -8.43 1.85 5.94
C GLU A 213 -8.64 3.32 5.54
N THR A 214 -8.82 4.21 6.52
CA THR A 214 -9.00 5.65 6.28
C THR A 214 -7.80 6.25 5.55
N HIS A 215 -6.59 6.07 6.09
CA HIS A 215 -5.37 6.62 5.51
C HIS A 215 -5.03 6.01 4.15
N LEU A 216 -5.21 4.69 3.98
CA LEU A 216 -5.02 4.05 2.67
C LEU A 216 -6.05 4.53 1.63
N THR A 217 -7.26 4.86 2.05
CA THR A 217 -8.27 5.45 1.17
C THR A 217 -7.84 6.84 0.71
N GLU A 218 -7.30 7.67 1.59
CA GLU A 218 -6.77 8.99 1.22
C GLU A 218 -5.53 8.88 0.31
N ALA A 219 -4.64 7.90 0.53
CA ALA A 219 -3.54 7.62 -0.38
C ALA A 219 -4.02 7.22 -1.78
N VAL A 220 -5.07 6.39 -1.88
CA VAL A 220 -5.64 5.98 -3.18
C VAL A 220 -6.33 7.13 -3.90
N LYS A 221 -7.02 8.02 -3.20
CA LYS A 221 -7.64 9.23 -3.75
C LYS A 221 -6.64 10.28 -4.21
N ASN A 222 -5.38 10.17 -3.81
CA ASN A 222 -4.36 11.15 -4.13
C ASN A 222 -4.05 11.16 -5.63
N ASP A 223 -4.37 12.26 -6.29
CA ASP A 223 -4.23 12.46 -7.73
C ASP A 223 -2.78 12.32 -8.25
N TRP A 224 -1.81 12.72 -7.42
CA TRP A 224 -0.40 12.59 -7.79
C TRP A 224 0.01 11.11 -7.82
N GLY A 225 -0.33 10.35 -6.78
CA GLY A 225 -0.07 8.92 -6.70
C GLY A 225 -0.72 8.13 -7.84
N ALA A 226 -1.99 8.39 -8.12
CA ALA A 226 -2.76 7.74 -9.18
C ALA A 226 -2.19 7.98 -10.60
N LYS A 227 -1.53 9.13 -10.82
CA LYS A 227 -0.91 9.50 -12.12
C LYS A 227 0.59 9.18 -12.18
N ALA A 228 1.20 8.81 -11.06
CA ALA A 228 2.62 8.51 -10.99
C ALA A 228 2.98 7.25 -11.80
N ARG A 229 4.24 7.18 -12.24
CA ARG A 229 4.79 6.04 -12.99
C ARG A 229 6.01 5.46 -12.26
N GLY A 230 6.43 4.27 -12.67
CA GLY A 230 7.57 3.59 -12.06
C GLY A 230 7.31 3.22 -10.59
N GLY A 231 8.30 3.38 -9.74
CA GLY A 231 8.22 3.06 -8.30
C GLY A 231 7.03 3.70 -7.58
N PRO A 232 6.83 5.03 -7.70
CA PRO A 232 5.68 5.70 -7.07
C PRO A 232 4.32 5.17 -7.54
N GLY A 233 4.15 4.89 -8.84
CA GLY A 233 2.93 4.29 -9.38
C GLY A 233 2.71 2.86 -8.87
N TRP A 234 3.78 2.10 -8.69
CA TRP A 234 3.73 0.77 -8.09
C TRP A 234 3.31 0.86 -6.61
N MET A 235 3.81 1.84 -5.86
CA MET A 235 3.41 2.09 -4.48
C MET A 235 1.96 2.56 -4.35
N TRP A 236 1.42 3.27 -5.34
CA TRP A 236 -0.01 3.56 -5.39
C TRP A 236 -0.84 2.27 -5.52
N GLN A 237 -0.38 1.30 -6.30
CA GLN A 237 -1.03 -0.02 -6.36
C GLN A 237 -0.95 -0.75 -5.02
N VAL A 238 0.14 -0.61 -4.27
CA VAL A 238 0.24 -1.14 -2.89
C VAL A 238 -0.85 -0.55 -2.01
N ALA A 239 -1.03 0.78 -2.03
CA ALA A 239 -2.09 1.45 -1.27
C ALA A 239 -3.48 0.89 -1.62
N ARG A 240 -3.77 0.76 -2.92
CA ARG A 240 -5.05 0.22 -3.43
C ARG A 240 -5.27 -1.22 -2.98
N VAL A 241 -4.29 -2.09 -3.22
CA VAL A 241 -4.38 -3.52 -2.87
C VAL A 241 -4.57 -3.69 -1.36
N HIS A 242 -3.83 -2.95 -0.55
CA HIS A 242 -3.95 -3.07 0.91
C HIS A 242 -5.30 -2.58 1.41
N ARG A 243 -5.78 -1.42 0.92
CA ARG A 243 -7.13 -0.93 1.22
C ARG A 243 -8.19 -1.97 0.86
N ASP A 244 -8.12 -2.53 -0.34
CA ASP A 244 -9.11 -3.51 -0.81
C ASP A 244 -9.12 -4.77 0.07
N LEU A 245 -7.96 -5.22 0.55
CA LEU A 245 -7.87 -6.34 1.51
C LEU A 245 -8.54 -6.00 2.85
N LEU A 246 -8.39 -4.78 3.37
CA LEU A 246 -9.02 -4.37 4.62
C LEU A 246 -10.55 -4.29 4.48
N VAL A 247 -11.03 -3.75 3.35
CA VAL A 247 -12.47 -3.70 3.04
C VAL A 247 -13.05 -5.12 2.98
N ASP A 248 -12.40 -6.05 2.26
CA ASP A 248 -12.84 -7.44 2.15
C ASP A 248 -12.85 -8.15 3.52
N GLU A 249 -11.82 -7.92 4.35
CA GLU A 249 -11.77 -8.48 5.71
C GLU A 249 -12.89 -7.93 6.62
N ARG A 250 -13.26 -6.67 6.47
CA ARG A 250 -14.38 -6.06 7.20
C ARG A 250 -15.72 -6.67 6.77
N MET A 251 -15.99 -6.71 5.46
CA MET A 251 -17.23 -7.29 4.91
C MET A 251 -17.43 -8.77 5.27
N ASN A 252 -16.35 -9.52 5.44
CA ASN A 252 -16.42 -10.92 5.86
C ASN A 252 -16.67 -11.14 7.36
N ARG A 253 -16.63 -10.05 8.19
CA ARG A 253 -16.89 -10.11 9.64
C ARG A 253 -18.32 -9.67 9.99
N GLU A 254 -18.99 -8.94 9.10
CA GLU A 254 -20.38 -8.50 9.22
C GLU A 254 -21.36 -9.59 8.72
#